data_1bad8806354e9ac1abb916a3c37eb025
#
_entry.id   1bad8806354e9ac1abb916a3c37eb025
#
_cell.length_a   1.000
_cell.length_b   1.000
_cell.length_c   1.000
_cell.angle_alpha   90.00
_cell.angle_beta   90.00
_cell.angle_gamma   90.00
#
_symmetry.space_group_name_H-M   'P 1'
#
loop_
_entity.id
_entity.type
_entity.pdbx_description
1 polymer ?
#
loop_
_entity_poly.entity_id
_entity_poly.type
_entity_poly.pdbx_seq_one_letter_code
_entity_poly.pdbx_strand_id
1 'polypeptide(L)'
;MGFQTRILLSMLLVIVLSLTGTMFVAWQFASNQEESYNVQRLMRKEFAVQRSLEYTLDRLPYSIVTSDIPRVFSDRICELADIHGMDIALYDPNGLLLIQSTLHEGAGSMIEVDNQVLSALLGSDARVKGEDFGPFVNVYWNVSSDRDQQLGI
;
A
#
# COMPACT_ATOMS: atom_id res chain seq x y z
N MET A 1 16.33 59.06 -11.80
CA MET A 1 15.10 58.28 -11.78
C MET A 1 13.99 59.14 -11.18
N GLY A 2 12.94 59.43 -11.94
CA GLY A 2 11.85 60.29 -11.50
C GLY A 2 11.00 59.64 -10.41
N PHE A 3 10.33 60.44 -9.59
CA PHE A 3 9.43 60.02 -8.52
C PHE A 3 8.38 58.97 -9.00
N GLN A 4 7.84 59.15 -10.19
CA GLN A 4 6.86 58.28 -10.83
C GLN A 4 7.43 56.87 -11.09
N THR A 5 8.71 56.74 -11.50
CA THR A 5 9.35 55.44 -11.76
C THR A 5 9.55 54.63 -10.47
N ARG A 6 9.78 55.28 -9.34
CA ARG A 6 9.91 54.62 -8.04
C ARG A 6 8.58 54.04 -7.55
N ILE A 7 7.49 54.77 -7.75
CA ILE A 7 6.14 54.31 -7.40
C ILE A 7 5.74 53.12 -8.26
N LEU A 8 5.94 53.20 -9.58
CA LEU A 8 5.66 52.08 -10.49
C LEU A 8 6.47 50.83 -10.13
N LEU A 9 7.75 50.97 -9.81
CA LEU A 9 8.61 49.86 -9.45
C LEU A 9 8.19 49.21 -8.13
N SER A 10 7.78 50.03 -7.13
CA SER A 10 7.29 49.49 -5.85
C SER A 10 5.95 48.75 -6.00
N MET A 11 5.02 49.25 -6.81
CA MET A 11 3.76 48.54 -7.10
C MET A 11 4.00 47.23 -7.82
N LEU A 12 4.89 47.22 -8.82
CA LEU A 12 5.25 45.97 -9.55
C LEU A 12 5.88 44.95 -8.63
N LEU A 13 6.75 45.39 -7.72
CA LEU A 13 7.40 44.50 -6.74
C LEU A 13 6.38 43.86 -5.80
N VAL A 14 5.39 44.61 -5.29
CA VAL A 14 4.33 44.10 -4.43
C VAL A 14 3.47 43.06 -5.17
N ILE A 15 3.13 43.31 -6.43
CA ILE A 15 2.33 42.40 -7.24
C ILE A 15 3.10 41.07 -7.46
N VAL A 16 4.37 41.17 -7.85
CA VAL A 16 5.21 39.95 -8.07
C VAL A 16 5.35 39.14 -6.78
N LEU A 17 5.56 39.81 -5.65
CA LEU A 17 5.70 39.14 -4.34
C LEU A 17 4.40 38.45 -3.91
N SER A 18 3.26 39.08 -4.16
CA SER A 18 1.94 38.53 -3.88
C SER A 18 1.66 37.28 -4.75
N LEU A 19 1.93 37.33 -6.06
CA LEU A 19 1.74 36.22 -6.99
C LEU A 19 2.65 35.06 -6.65
N THR A 20 3.91 35.32 -6.33
CA THR A 20 4.88 34.27 -5.96
C THR A 20 4.47 33.60 -4.65
N GLY A 21 4.00 34.37 -3.67
CA GLY A 21 3.51 33.86 -2.39
C GLY A 21 2.29 32.95 -2.55
N THR A 22 1.31 33.38 -3.34
CA THR A 22 0.11 32.56 -3.59
C THR A 22 0.42 31.28 -4.37
N MET A 23 1.33 31.35 -5.35
CA MET A 23 1.75 30.18 -6.12
C MET A 23 2.50 29.16 -5.24
N PHE A 24 3.35 29.65 -4.34
CA PHE A 24 4.09 28.78 -3.41
C PHE A 24 3.15 28.04 -2.44
N VAL A 25 2.18 28.76 -1.86
CA VAL A 25 1.18 28.15 -0.96
C VAL A 25 0.32 27.13 -1.72
N ALA A 26 -0.13 27.46 -2.94
CA ALA A 26 -0.90 26.56 -3.77
C ALA A 26 -0.13 25.28 -4.13
N TRP A 27 1.15 25.40 -4.45
CA TRP A 27 2.02 24.23 -4.70
C TRP A 27 2.12 23.33 -3.47
N GLN A 28 2.43 23.94 -2.31
CA GLN A 28 2.61 23.16 -1.07
C GLN A 28 1.31 22.45 -0.66
N PHE A 29 0.17 23.09 -0.86
CA PHE A 29 -1.13 22.49 -0.59
C PHE A 29 -1.45 21.34 -1.56
N ALA A 30 -1.19 21.50 -2.85
CA ALA A 30 -1.42 20.47 -3.86
C ALA A 30 -0.52 19.24 -3.63
N SER A 31 0.77 19.45 -3.35
CA SER A 31 1.73 18.37 -3.09
C SER A 31 1.35 17.51 -1.87
N ASN A 32 0.91 18.12 -0.78
CA ASN A 32 0.49 17.40 0.42
C ASN A 32 -0.84 16.63 0.23
N GLN A 33 -1.69 17.07 -0.67
CA GLN A 33 -3.00 16.47 -0.89
C GLN A 33 -2.91 15.20 -1.74
N GLU A 34 -1.98 15.12 -2.69
CA GLU A 34 -1.78 13.92 -3.52
C GLU A 34 -1.32 12.71 -2.70
N GLU A 35 -0.41 12.92 -1.77
CA GLU A 35 0.12 11.84 -0.93
C GLU A 35 -0.96 11.23 -0.02
N SER A 36 -1.75 12.05 0.64
CA SER A 36 -2.83 11.59 1.53
C SER A 36 -3.94 10.86 0.78
N TYR A 37 -4.28 11.30 -0.44
CA TYR A 37 -5.28 10.67 -1.28
C TYR A 37 -4.84 9.27 -1.75
N ASN A 38 -3.59 9.14 -2.19
CA ASN A 38 -3.03 7.89 -2.64
C ASN A 38 -2.95 6.85 -1.51
N VAL A 39 -2.55 7.27 -0.31
CA VAL A 39 -2.52 6.41 0.88
C VAL A 39 -3.92 5.90 1.25
N GLN A 40 -4.93 6.77 1.26
CA GLN A 40 -6.31 6.36 1.56
C GLN A 40 -6.89 5.42 0.51
N ARG A 41 -6.54 5.61 -0.76
CA ARG A 41 -6.96 4.73 -1.85
C ARG A 41 -6.32 3.34 -1.70
N LEU A 42 -5.03 3.30 -1.37
CA LEU A 42 -4.30 2.07 -1.14
C LEU A 42 -4.89 1.30 0.05
N MET A 43 -5.10 1.95 1.19
CA MET A 43 -5.69 1.33 2.38
C MET A 43 -7.07 0.72 2.11
N ARG A 44 -7.91 1.37 1.29
CA ARG A 44 -9.21 0.81 0.92
C ARG A 44 -9.10 -0.46 0.08
N LYS A 45 -8.13 -0.52 -0.83
CA LYS A 45 -7.87 -1.70 -1.65
C LYS A 45 -7.32 -2.85 -0.78
N GLU A 46 -6.34 -2.55 0.07
CA GLU A 46 -5.78 -3.51 1.03
C GLU A 46 -6.89 -4.15 1.89
N PHE A 47 -7.74 -3.30 2.49
CA PHE A 47 -8.87 -3.77 3.30
C PHE A 47 -9.85 -4.65 2.52
N ALA A 48 -10.12 -4.31 1.26
CA ALA A 48 -11.01 -5.10 0.41
C ALA A 48 -10.42 -6.48 0.08
N VAL A 49 -9.11 -6.54 -0.20
CA VAL A 49 -8.39 -7.80 -0.44
C VAL A 49 -8.38 -8.65 0.83
N GLN A 50 -7.98 -8.08 1.97
CA GLN A 50 -7.98 -8.79 3.25
C GLN A 50 -9.35 -9.39 3.56
N ARG A 51 -10.40 -8.59 3.45
CA ARG A 51 -11.78 -9.05 3.69
C ARG A 51 -12.20 -10.17 2.74
N SER A 52 -11.77 -10.12 1.48
CA SER A 52 -12.07 -11.16 0.50
C SER A 52 -11.35 -12.48 0.80
N LEU A 53 -10.10 -12.40 1.27
CA LEU A 53 -9.33 -13.58 1.69
C LEU A 53 -9.96 -14.22 2.93
N GLU A 54 -10.24 -13.45 3.98
CA GLU A 54 -10.90 -13.90 5.20
C GLU A 54 -12.25 -14.54 4.88
N TYR A 55 -13.09 -13.88 4.07
CA TYR A 55 -14.38 -14.42 3.65
C TYR A 55 -14.26 -15.75 2.90
N THR A 56 -13.23 -15.93 2.10
CA THR A 56 -12.96 -17.19 1.41
C THR A 56 -12.60 -18.29 2.38
N LEU A 57 -11.75 -17.98 3.36
CA LEU A 57 -11.32 -18.93 4.41
C LEU A 57 -12.50 -19.38 5.28
N ASP A 58 -13.36 -18.45 5.70
CA ASP A 58 -14.50 -18.73 6.60
C ASP A 58 -15.57 -19.61 5.93
N ARG A 59 -15.68 -19.56 4.61
CA ARG A 59 -16.65 -20.37 3.86
C ARG A 59 -16.21 -21.80 3.60
N LEU A 60 -14.97 -22.12 3.84
CA LEU A 60 -14.51 -23.50 3.64
C LEU A 60 -15.07 -24.42 4.74
N PRO A 61 -15.65 -25.57 4.34
CA PRO A 61 -16.33 -26.45 5.28
C PRO A 61 -15.39 -27.25 6.20
N TYR A 62 -14.08 -27.10 6.00
CA TYR A 62 -13.04 -27.81 6.74
C TYR A 62 -11.95 -26.86 7.23
N SER A 63 -11.27 -27.24 8.31
CA SER A 63 -10.10 -26.51 8.78
C SER A 63 -8.97 -26.67 7.77
N ILE A 64 -8.45 -25.52 7.30
CA ILE A 64 -7.37 -25.48 6.31
C ILE A 64 -6.04 -25.53 7.05
N VAL A 65 -5.13 -26.35 6.53
CA VAL A 65 -3.74 -26.32 6.92
C VAL A 65 -2.99 -25.39 5.96
N THR A 66 -1.95 -24.73 6.44
CA THR A 66 -1.13 -23.78 5.63
C THR A 66 -0.71 -24.37 4.28
N SER A 67 -0.43 -25.69 4.21
CA SER A 67 -0.09 -26.40 2.97
C SER A 67 -1.22 -26.45 1.92
N ASP A 68 -2.47 -26.23 2.31
CA ASP A 68 -3.62 -26.24 1.40
C ASP A 68 -3.87 -24.87 0.74
N ILE A 69 -3.30 -23.81 1.28
CA ILE A 69 -3.48 -22.42 0.81
C ILE A 69 -3.19 -22.28 -0.70
N PRO A 70 -2.08 -22.77 -1.25
CA PRO A 70 -1.82 -22.64 -2.69
C PRO A 70 -2.91 -23.26 -3.56
N ARG A 71 -3.48 -24.38 -3.14
CA ARG A 71 -4.54 -25.07 -3.90
C ARG A 71 -5.88 -24.31 -3.82
N VAL A 72 -6.19 -23.75 -2.66
CA VAL A 72 -7.45 -23.02 -2.43
C VAL A 72 -7.47 -21.67 -3.14
N PHE A 73 -6.32 -21.01 -3.17
CA PHE A 73 -6.21 -19.64 -3.70
C PHE A 73 -5.59 -19.57 -5.09
N SER A 74 -5.23 -20.65 -5.76
CA SER A 74 -4.55 -20.66 -7.07
C SER A 74 -5.23 -19.74 -8.10
N ASP A 75 -6.52 -19.87 -8.26
CA ASP A 75 -7.29 -19.08 -9.23
C ASP A 75 -7.75 -17.74 -8.66
N ARG A 76 -8.04 -17.70 -7.35
CA ARG A 76 -8.57 -16.54 -6.68
C ARG A 76 -7.56 -15.42 -6.50
N ILE A 77 -6.29 -15.74 -6.27
CA ILE A 77 -5.26 -14.72 -6.03
C ILE A 77 -5.01 -13.88 -7.27
N CYS A 78 -5.04 -14.49 -8.46
CA CYS A 78 -4.89 -13.78 -9.72
C CYS A 78 -6.12 -12.90 -10.01
N GLU A 79 -7.34 -13.42 -9.75
CA GLU A 79 -8.58 -12.66 -9.89
C GLU A 79 -8.60 -11.43 -8.97
N LEU A 80 -8.24 -11.58 -7.70
CA LEU A 80 -8.19 -10.49 -6.74
C LEU A 80 -7.14 -9.45 -7.11
N ALA A 81 -5.98 -9.90 -7.55
CA ALA A 81 -4.90 -9.04 -8.00
C ALA A 81 -5.34 -8.18 -9.19
N ASP A 82 -6.02 -8.79 -10.16
CA ASP A 82 -6.51 -8.13 -11.38
C ASP A 82 -7.60 -7.09 -11.04
N ILE A 83 -8.59 -7.46 -10.21
CA ILE A 83 -9.69 -6.57 -9.80
C ILE A 83 -9.16 -5.34 -9.05
N HIS A 84 -8.18 -5.52 -8.17
CA HIS A 84 -7.68 -4.43 -7.34
C HIS A 84 -6.46 -3.71 -7.94
N GLY A 85 -5.85 -4.27 -9.02
CA GLY A 85 -4.67 -3.74 -9.67
C GLY A 85 -3.51 -3.64 -8.70
N MET A 86 -3.20 -4.74 -8.00
CA MET A 86 -2.11 -4.85 -7.04
C MET A 86 -1.62 -6.31 -7.01
N ASP A 87 -0.32 -6.50 -6.83
CA ASP A 87 0.24 -7.83 -6.64
C ASP A 87 -0.04 -8.31 -5.22
N ILE A 88 -0.40 -9.60 -5.12
CA ILE A 88 -0.73 -10.24 -3.85
C ILE A 88 0.16 -11.46 -3.70
N ALA A 89 0.79 -11.60 -2.53
CA ALA A 89 1.58 -12.77 -2.18
C ALA A 89 1.15 -13.28 -0.80
N LEU A 90 1.00 -14.58 -0.66
CA LEU A 90 0.69 -15.24 0.61
C LEU A 90 1.92 -16.03 1.06
N TYR A 91 2.24 -15.87 2.33
CA TYR A 91 3.38 -16.53 2.97
C TYR A 91 2.90 -17.42 4.11
N ASP A 92 3.71 -18.39 4.47
CA ASP A 92 3.48 -19.18 5.67
C ASP A 92 3.86 -18.40 6.95
N PRO A 93 3.55 -18.90 8.16
CA PRO A 93 3.93 -18.24 9.41
C PRO A 93 5.44 -18.08 9.63
N ASN A 94 6.28 -18.78 8.85
CA ASN A 94 7.73 -18.63 8.88
C ASN A 94 8.24 -17.61 7.85
N GLY A 95 7.35 -17.01 7.06
CA GLY A 95 7.69 -16.04 6.05
C GLY A 95 8.07 -16.61 4.70
N LEU A 96 7.87 -17.93 4.46
CA LEU A 96 8.13 -18.56 3.17
C LEU A 96 6.96 -18.36 2.21
N LEU A 97 7.26 -18.00 0.96
CA LEU A 97 6.25 -17.78 -0.06
C LEU A 97 5.48 -19.07 -0.37
N LEU A 98 4.16 -19.01 -0.25
CA LEU A 98 3.24 -20.09 -0.61
C LEU A 98 2.70 -19.93 -2.02
N ILE A 99 2.20 -18.73 -2.34
CA ILE A 99 1.61 -18.39 -3.64
C ILE A 99 1.68 -16.90 -3.87
N GLN A 100 1.82 -16.48 -5.13
CA GLN A 100 1.77 -15.06 -5.52
C GLN A 100 1.02 -14.87 -6.84
N SER A 101 0.43 -13.69 -7.00
CA SER A 101 -0.02 -13.19 -8.29
C SER A 101 1.15 -12.49 -8.99
N THR A 102 1.20 -12.57 -10.32
CA THR A 102 2.22 -11.89 -11.14
C THR A 102 1.53 -10.96 -12.13
N LEU A 103 1.13 -9.77 -11.67
CA LEU A 103 0.56 -8.75 -12.54
C LEU A 103 1.61 -7.81 -13.12
N HIS A 104 2.65 -7.50 -12.36
CA HIS A 104 3.66 -6.54 -12.76
C HIS A 104 5.02 -7.21 -12.97
N GLU A 105 5.57 -7.10 -14.19
CA GLU A 105 6.96 -7.46 -14.46
C GLU A 105 7.87 -6.52 -13.67
N GLY A 106 8.65 -7.07 -12.73
CA GLY A 106 9.59 -6.32 -11.90
C GLY A 106 9.15 -6.09 -10.44
N ALA A 107 7.95 -6.46 -10.05
CA ALA A 107 7.64 -6.69 -8.64
C ALA A 107 8.48 -7.89 -8.20
N GLY A 108 9.58 -7.63 -7.50
CA GLY A 108 10.50 -8.70 -7.06
C GLY A 108 9.71 -9.73 -6.26
N SER A 109 9.71 -10.98 -6.71
CA SER A 109 9.16 -12.05 -5.90
C SER A 109 10.08 -12.23 -4.70
N MET A 110 9.68 -11.72 -3.56
CA MET A 110 10.36 -12.02 -2.31
C MET A 110 10.01 -13.47 -1.95
N ILE A 111 10.96 -14.35 -2.11
CA ILE A 111 10.81 -15.77 -1.75
C ILE A 111 10.62 -15.91 -0.24
N GLU A 112 11.12 -14.95 0.53
CA GLU A 112 11.09 -14.93 1.99
C GLU A 112 10.87 -13.50 2.49
N VAL A 113 10.03 -13.36 3.52
CA VAL A 113 9.78 -12.08 4.19
C VAL A 113 10.96 -11.74 5.10
N ASP A 114 11.36 -10.47 5.16
CA ASP A 114 12.41 -10.01 6.06
C ASP A 114 12.05 -10.34 7.53
N ASN A 115 13.03 -10.82 8.26
CA ASN A 115 12.89 -11.17 9.68
C ASN A 115 12.44 -9.99 10.56
N GLN A 116 12.74 -8.75 10.20
CA GLN A 116 12.26 -7.57 10.92
C GLN A 116 10.76 -7.38 10.72
N VAL A 117 10.27 -7.54 9.49
CA VAL A 117 8.85 -7.48 9.17
C VAL A 117 8.10 -8.62 9.85
N LEU A 118 8.64 -9.84 9.78
CA LEU A 118 8.07 -11.02 10.40
C LEU A 118 7.93 -10.85 11.92
N SER A 119 8.97 -10.37 12.59
CA SER A 119 8.93 -10.13 14.05
C SER A 119 7.92 -9.05 14.44
N ALA A 120 7.75 -8.03 13.62
CA ALA A 120 6.76 -6.98 13.85
C ALA A 120 5.32 -7.49 13.68
N LEU A 121 5.08 -8.39 12.71
CA LEU A 121 3.77 -9.01 12.48
C LEU A 121 3.38 -9.99 13.58
N LEU A 122 4.33 -10.79 14.07
CA LEU A 122 4.10 -11.73 15.17
C LEU A 122 3.80 -11.02 16.51
N GLY A 123 4.25 -9.77 16.65
CA GLY A 123 4.03 -8.95 17.86
C GLY A 123 2.75 -8.11 17.86
N SER A 124 2.08 -7.97 16.74
CA SER A 124 0.86 -7.16 16.63
C SER A 124 0.04 -7.54 15.38
N ASP A 125 -1.29 -7.46 15.49
CA ASP A 125 -2.20 -7.56 14.33
C ASP A 125 -2.15 -6.31 13.43
N ALA A 126 -1.12 -5.50 13.56
CA ALA A 126 -1.00 -4.25 12.84
C ALA A 126 -0.43 -4.46 11.44
N ARG A 127 -0.88 -3.62 10.53
CA ARG A 127 -0.30 -3.44 9.21
C ARG A 127 1.17 -3.02 9.31
N VAL A 128 2.07 -3.75 8.68
CA VAL A 128 3.50 -3.43 8.63
C VAL A 128 3.86 -2.99 7.21
N LYS A 129 4.50 -1.82 7.09
CA LYS A 129 5.05 -1.35 5.83
C LYS A 129 6.45 -1.95 5.68
N GLY A 130 6.69 -2.69 4.59
CA GLY A 130 8.00 -3.18 4.22
C GLY A 130 8.83 -2.13 3.49
N GLU A 131 9.99 -2.53 3.00
CA GLU A 131 10.83 -1.69 2.15
C GLU A 131 10.16 -1.40 0.81
N ASP A 132 10.29 -0.15 0.35
CA ASP A 132 9.78 0.27 -0.96
C ASP A 132 10.68 -0.32 -2.06
N PHE A 133 10.08 -0.98 -3.04
CA PHE A 133 10.80 -1.55 -4.18
C PHE A 133 10.54 -0.70 -5.43
N GLY A 134 11.40 0.27 -5.68
CA GLY A 134 11.21 1.23 -6.76
C GLY A 134 9.90 2.03 -6.59
N PRO A 135 8.97 1.99 -7.56
CA PRO A 135 7.68 2.67 -7.45
C PRO A 135 6.64 1.90 -6.61
N PHE A 136 6.97 0.70 -6.14
CA PHE A 136 6.05 -0.18 -5.42
C PHE A 136 6.24 -0.06 -3.90
N VAL A 137 5.13 -0.04 -3.17
CA VAL A 137 5.09 -0.06 -1.71
C VAL A 137 4.63 -1.44 -1.27
N ASN A 138 5.47 -2.12 -0.50
CA ASN A 138 5.14 -3.41 0.09
C ASN A 138 4.45 -3.21 1.44
N VAL A 139 3.35 -3.93 1.62
CA VAL A 139 2.58 -3.90 2.86
C VAL A 139 2.22 -5.33 3.25
N TYR A 140 2.39 -5.64 4.51
CA TYR A 140 2.15 -6.95 5.09
C TYR A 140 1.10 -6.86 6.19
N TRP A 141 0.27 -7.89 6.31
CA TRP A 141 -0.69 -8.07 7.40
C TRP A 141 -0.95 -9.54 7.66
N ASN A 142 -1.37 -9.87 8.87
CA ASN A 142 -1.73 -11.22 9.24
C ASN A 142 -3.10 -11.58 8.65
N VAL A 143 -3.20 -12.79 8.10
CA VAL A 143 -4.47 -13.39 7.69
C VAL A 143 -4.83 -14.45 8.71
N SER A 144 -5.91 -14.25 9.45
CA SER A 144 -6.43 -15.21 10.41
C SER A 144 -7.80 -15.72 9.96
N SER A 145 -8.10 -16.96 10.32
CA SER A 145 -9.47 -17.46 10.27
C SER A 145 -10.11 -17.25 11.63
N ASP A 146 -11.43 -16.99 11.67
CA ASP A 146 -12.23 -16.86 12.91
C ASP A 146 -12.12 -18.10 13.85
N ARG A 147 -11.43 -19.14 13.41
CA ARG A 147 -11.15 -20.37 14.14
C ARG A 147 -9.81 -20.40 14.87
N ASP A 148 -9.25 -19.24 15.24
CA ASP A 148 -8.02 -19.07 16.04
C ASP A 148 -6.74 -19.72 15.45
N GLN A 149 -6.65 -19.94 14.17
CA GLN A 149 -5.41 -20.39 13.53
C GLN A 149 -4.83 -19.30 12.63
N GLN A 150 -3.64 -18.84 12.95
CA GLN A 150 -2.86 -17.98 12.07
C GLN A 150 -2.43 -18.82 10.85
N LEU A 151 -2.96 -18.51 9.68
CA LEU A 151 -2.79 -19.32 8.46
C LEU A 151 -1.70 -18.80 7.54
N GLY A 152 -1.34 -17.53 7.65
CA GLY A 152 -0.33 -16.92 6.79
C GLY A 152 -0.16 -15.41 7.02
N ILE A 153 0.76 -14.82 6.30
CA ILE A 153 1.12 -13.40 6.31
C ILE A 153 0.96 -12.82 4.92
#